data_afc9767692447ebdfd5ad16967addad2
#
_entry.id   afc9767692447ebdfd5ad16967addad2
#
_cell.length_a   1.000
_cell.length_b   1.000
_cell.length_c   1.000
_cell.angle_alpha   90.00
_cell.angle_beta   90.00
_cell.angle_gamma   90.00
#
_symmetry.space_group_name_H-M   'P 1'
#
loop_
_entity.id
_entity.type
_entity.pdbx_description
1 polymer ?
#
loop_
_entity_poly.entity_id
_entity_poly.type
_entity_poly.pdbx_seq_one_letter_code
_entity_poly.pdbx_strand_id
1 'polypeptide(L)'
;MSRTTTQNTLSRRLSGMLAVLFWIVVWQLASMAVASEFILAGPLDALRALARLVPTAAFWGQIAFSFFRIAAGTAVAYALAIALAAAAHRWALVRTLAAPALSAIKSTPVACVVVVLLIWFGSRNVSAIAVFLMALPGIYFPVLKGLDELDPQMEELFCLYRADARTRLLAHIVPGVMPYLVAASATVLPMSWKAGVAAELIGVPDGSIGERIYQAKLLLETADLFAWTIVVVLVAWVFERAVLSALNACWPAAGRWAALHQNGRTAATPTGAAIVARQLRAGHAGTAACRAVDFGVAPGEILCLMGSSGAGKTTMLSTIAGLLSPVSGNLSIADGTRFAAVFQETRLVDDLTPEENVRLFAPRERDARAMLAELLPQDALGSPVRELSGGQRRRVELVRALAADADVVLLDEPFTGLDGKTHQEALAFVTRHLDGRPLIISTHDKQDAMALGGKILAIS
;
A
#
# COMPACT_ATOMS: atom_id res chain seq x y z
N MET A 1 -31.54 -2.16 5.63
CA MET A 1 -30.58 -3.25 5.38
C MET A 1 -29.67 -3.63 6.57
N SER A 2 -29.90 -3.17 7.81
CA SER A 2 -29.01 -3.40 8.97
C SER A 2 -29.28 -4.67 9.81
N ARG A 3 -30.39 -5.36 9.62
CA ARG A 3 -30.72 -6.58 10.43
C ARG A 3 -30.08 -7.88 9.93
N THR A 4 -29.75 -7.99 8.63
CA THR A 4 -29.17 -9.19 8.02
C THR A 4 -27.67 -9.35 8.29
N THR A 5 -26.95 -8.26 8.47
CA THR A 5 -25.49 -8.28 8.74
C THR A 5 -25.17 -8.75 10.17
N THR A 6 -26.00 -8.38 11.15
CA THR A 6 -25.81 -8.73 12.57
C THR A 6 -26.13 -10.21 12.84
N GLN A 7 -27.12 -10.79 12.17
CA GLN A 7 -27.43 -12.22 12.28
C GLN A 7 -26.32 -13.10 11.70
N ASN A 8 -25.70 -12.72 10.59
CA ASN A 8 -24.60 -13.46 9.98
C ASN A 8 -23.32 -13.45 10.83
N THR A 9 -23.06 -12.38 11.59
CA THR A 9 -21.90 -12.30 12.49
C THR A 9 -22.07 -13.11 13.76
N LEU A 10 -23.30 -13.15 14.33
CA LEU A 10 -23.59 -13.98 15.49
C LEU A 10 -23.51 -15.48 15.14
N SER A 11 -24.08 -15.90 14.01
CA SER A 11 -24.03 -17.31 13.57
C SER A 11 -22.58 -17.76 13.29
N ARG A 12 -21.74 -16.94 12.69
CA ARG A 12 -20.32 -17.22 12.49
C ARG A 12 -19.54 -17.31 13.80
N ARG A 13 -19.83 -16.48 14.79
CA ARG A 13 -19.19 -16.58 16.12
C ARG A 13 -19.63 -17.84 16.87
N LEU A 14 -20.91 -18.17 16.80
CA LEU A 14 -21.46 -19.38 17.42
C LEU A 14 -20.86 -20.66 16.79
N SER A 15 -20.79 -20.71 15.46
CA SER A 15 -20.16 -21.84 14.75
C SER A 15 -18.67 -22.01 15.08
N GLY A 16 -17.93 -20.90 15.23
CA GLY A 16 -16.54 -20.93 15.68
C GLY A 16 -16.38 -21.47 17.08
N MET A 17 -17.22 -21.02 18.03
CA MET A 17 -17.21 -21.54 19.41
C MET A 17 -17.56 -23.03 19.48
N LEU A 18 -18.57 -23.46 18.73
CA LEU A 18 -18.95 -24.87 18.65
C LEU A 18 -17.83 -25.75 18.07
N ALA A 19 -17.10 -25.26 17.06
CA ALA A 19 -15.96 -25.96 16.51
C ALA A 19 -14.83 -26.14 17.54
N VAL A 20 -14.51 -25.08 18.30
CA VAL A 20 -13.50 -25.16 19.37
C VAL A 20 -13.95 -26.13 20.46
N LEU A 21 -15.21 -26.05 20.91
CA LEU A 21 -15.75 -26.97 21.89
C LEU A 21 -15.71 -28.42 21.41
N PHE A 22 -16.05 -28.66 20.16
CA PHE A 22 -15.98 -29.99 19.55
C PHE A 22 -14.55 -30.58 19.65
N TRP A 23 -13.53 -29.81 19.29
CA TRP A 23 -12.14 -30.28 19.35
C TRP A 23 -11.63 -30.48 20.78
N ILE A 24 -12.07 -29.66 21.73
CA ILE A 24 -11.77 -29.85 23.18
C ILE A 24 -12.38 -31.17 23.67
N VAL A 25 -13.64 -31.46 23.29
CA VAL A 25 -14.30 -32.71 23.64
C VAL A 25 -13.59 -33.92 23.01
N VAL A 26 -13.22 -33.83 21.73
CA VAL A 26 -12.43 -34.88 21.05
C VAL A 26 -11.10 -35.12 21.77
N TRP A 27 -10.38 -34.07 22.15
CA TRP A 27 -9.13 -34.20 22.90
C TRP A 27 -9.38 -34.84 24.29
N GLN A 28 -10.42 -34.45 25.01
CA GLN A 28 -10.77 -35.06 26.30
C GLN A 28 -11.09 -36.55 26.16
N LEU A 29 -11.87 -36.95 25.14
CA LEU A 29 -12.19 -38.34 24.88
C LEU A 29 -10.96 -39.14 24.50
N ALA A 30 -10.06 -38.60 23.70
CA ALA A 30 -8.79 -39.24 23.35
C ALA A 30 -7.89 -39.44 24.58
N SER A 31 -7.81 -38.47 25.48
CA SER A 31 -7.07 -38.58 26.74
C SER A 31 -7.66 -39.71 27.63
N MET A 32 -8.98 -39.78 27.74
CA MET A 32 -9.65 -40.86 28.48
C MET A 32 -9.43 -42.24 27.87
N ALA A 33 -9.41 -42.34 26.54
CA ALA A 33 -9.17 -43.61 25.81
C ALA A 33 -7.74 -44.13 25.98
N VAL A 34 -6.75 -43.21 26.03
CA VAL A 34 -5.34 -43.55 26.29
C VAL A 34 -5.12 -43.97 27.74
N ALA A 35 -5.93 -43.50 28.67
CA ALA A 35 -5.94 -43.81 30.10
C ALA A 35 -4.57 -43.71 30.83
N SER A 36 -3.65 -42.86 30.26
CA SER A 36 -2.31 -42.62 30.79
C SER A 36 -1.97 -41.14 30.69
N GLU A 37 -1.93 -40.44 31.82
CA GLU A 37 -1.56 -39.03 31.88
C GLU A 37 -0.13 -38.78 31.39
N PHE A 38 0.76 -39.75 31.48
CA PHE A 38 2.14 -39.65 30.97
C PHE A 38 2.23 -39.61 29.45
N ILE A 39 1.23 -40.19 28.74
CA ILE A 39 1.21 -40.25 27.29
C ILE A 39 0.41 -39.08 26.70
N LEU A 40 -0.79 -38.84 27.26
CA LEU A 40 -1.70 -37.83 26.76
C LEU A 40 -2.50 -37.18 27.90
N ALA A 41 -2.03 -36.08 28.42
CA ALA A 41 -2.79 -35.26 29.38
C ALA A 41 -4.04 -34.67 28.72
N GLY A 42 -5.14 -34.63 29.46
CA GLY A 42 -6.40 -34.05 28.99
C GLY A 42 -6.38 -32.51 29.06
N PRO A 43 -7.37 -31.84 28.41
CA PRO A 43 -7.50 -30.40 28.47
C PRO A 43 -7.71 -29.89 29.89
N LEU A 44 -8.37 -30.64 30.76
CA LEU A 44 -8.55 -30.27 32.17
C LEU A 44 -7.23 -30.28 32.96
N ASP A 45 -6.34 -31.24 32.67
CA ASP A 45 -5.06 -31.36 33.35
C ASP A 45 -4.10 -30.25 32.88
N ALA A 46 -4.12 -29.95 31.56
CA ALA A 46 -3.41 -28.79 31.02
C ALA A 46 -3.90 -27.46 31.62
N LEU A 47 -5.20 -27.28 31.81
CA LEU A 47 -5.75 -26.10 32.45
C LEU A 47 -5.39 -26.00 33.95
N ARG A 48 -5.35 -27.11 34.67
CA ARG A 48 -4.89 -27.14 36.07
C ARG A 48 -3.40 -26.82 36.19
N ALA A 49 -2.58 -27.34 35.26
CA ALA A 49 -1.16 -27.00 35.16
C ALA A 49 -0.98 -25.51 34.88
N LEU A 50 -1.75 -24.96 33.95
CA LEU A 50 -1.73 -23.53 33.62
C LEU A 50 -2.14 -22.66 34.82
N ALA A 51 -3.21 -23.05 35.54
CA ALA A 51 -3.66 -22.35 36.72
C ALA A 51 -2.61 -22.32 37.87
N ARG A 52 -1.76 -23.36 37.95
CA ARG A 52 -0.61 -23.41 38.86
C ARG A 52 0.56 -22.52 38.40
N LEU A 53 0.81 -22.45 37.11
CA LEU A 53 1.95 -21.73 36.54
C LEU A 53 1.73 -20.20 36.47
N VAL A 54 0.56 -19.76 36.03
CA VAL A 54 0.21 -18.34 35.83
C VAL A 54 0.48 -17.42 37.00
N PRO A 55 0.23 -17.80 38.28
CA PRO A 55 0.50 -16.93 39.43
C PRO A 55 2.00 -16.71 39.73
N THR A 56 2.89 -17.46 39.06
CA THR A 56 4.34 -17.41 39.37
C THR A 56 5.04 -16.33 38.53
N ALA A 57 5.95 -15.57 39.17
CA ALA A 57 6.78 -14.58 38.45
C ALA A 57 7.68 -15.24 37.44
N ALA A 58 8.12 -16.49 37.67
CA ALA A 58 8.95 -17.25 36.72
C ALA A 58 8.22 -17.50 35.40
N PHE A 59 6.93 -17.80 35.40
CA PHE A 59 6.10 -17.99 34.22
C PHE A 59 6.13 -16.77 33.30
N TRP A 60 5.87 -15.59 33.84
CA TRP A 60 5.89 -14.35 33.06
C TRP A 60 7.30 -13.96 32.61
N GLY A 61 8.31 -14.26 33.40
CA GLY A 61 9.72 -14.07 33.03
C GLY A 61 10.13 -14.88 31.80
N GLN A 62 9.68 -16.15 31.73
CA GLN A 62 9.97 -17.04 30.60
C GLN A 62 9.23 -16.60 29.33
N ILE A 63 7.97 -16.19 29.47
CA ILE A 63 7.23 -15.62 28.33
C ILE A 63 7.92 -14.35 27.82
N ALA A 64 8.28 -13.44 28.70
CA ALA A 64 8.96 -12.20 28.33
C ALA A 64 10.30 -12.47 27.65
N PHE A 65 11.10 -13.41 28.17
CA PHE A 65 12.38 -13.80 27.59
C PHE A 65 12.24 -14.26 26.15
N SER A 66 11.37 -15.25 25.87
CA SER A 66 11.12 -15.76 24.53
C SER A 66 10.49 -14.70 23.63
N PHE A 67 9.51 -13.96 24.15
CA PHE A 67 8.82 -12.89 23.42
C PHE A 67 9.78 -11.85 22.89
N PHE A 68 10.63 -11.26 23.73
CA PHE A 68 11.53 -10.19 23.29
C PHE A 68 12.57 -10.67 22.27
N ARG A 69 13.03 -11.94 22.35
CA ARG A 69 13.96 -12.49 21.38
C ARG A 69 13.32 -12.76 20.02
N ILE A 70 12.16 -13.40 20.03
CA ILE A 70 11.40 -13.68 18.81
C ILE A 70 10.96 -12.39 18.16
N ALA A 71 10.44 -11.42 18.94
CA ALA A 71 10.04 -10.11 18.43
C ALA A 71 11.24 -9.32 17.88
N ALA A 72 12.39 -9.32 18.55
CA ALA A 72 13.59 -8.65 18.08
C ALA A 72 14.10 -9.27 16.77
N GLY A 73 14.21 -10.61 16.69
CA GLY A 73 14.59 -11.31 15.48
C GLY A 73 13.65 -11.01 14.30
N THR A 74 12.33 -11.00 14.56
CA THR A 74 11.31 -10.63 13.59
C THR A 74 11.48 -9.17 13.13
N ALA A 75 11.61 -8.22 14.04
CA ALA A 75 11.75 -6.79 13.72
C ALA A 75 12.98 -6.50 12.87
N VAL A 76 14.12 -7.10 13.21
CA VAL A 76 15.37 -6.97 12.42
C VAL A 76 15.18 -7.59 11.03
N ALA A 77 14.52 -8.76 10.93
CA ALA A 77 14.22 -9.40 9.66
C ALA A 77 13.35 -8.49 8.77
N TYR A 78 12.30 -7.89 9.32
CA TYR A 78 11.43 -6.97 8.59
C TYR A 78 12.20 -5.73 8.09
N ALA A 79 12.96 -5.09 8.97
CA ALA A 79 13.74 -3.91 8.62
C ALA A 79 14.73 -4.22 7.48
N LEU A 80 15.49 -5.33 7.61
CA LEU A 80 16.47 -5.70 6.59
C LEU A 80 15.81 -6.20 5.30
N ALA A 81 14.70 -6.96 5.39
CA ALA A 81 13.97 -7.44 4.22
C ALA A 81 13.40 -6.29 3.38
N ILE A 82 12.80 -5.28 4.03
CA ILE A 82 12.26 -4.10 3.36
C ILE A 82 13.39 -3.28 2.72
N ALA A 83 14.47 -3.04 3.45
CA ALA A 83 15.63 -2.31 2.93
C ALA A 83 16.28 -3.04 1.75
N LEU A 84 16.44 -4.36 1.86
CA LEU A 84 17.03 -5.18 0.81
C LEU A 84 16.10 -5.27 -0.42
N ALA A 85 14.78 -5.37 -0.24
CA ALA A 85 13.80 -5.35 -1.32
C ALA A 85 13.81 -4.00 -2.06
N ALA A 86 13.86 -2.88 -1.33
CA ALA A 86 13.99 -1.55 -1.93
C ALA A 86 15.31 -1.41 -2.71
N ALA A 87 16.42 -1.91 -2.17
CA ALA A 87 17.70 -1.93 -2.85
C ALA A 87 17.67 -2.82 -4.11
N ALA A 88 17.06 -4.00 -4.03
CA ALA A 88 16.93 -4.94 -5.14
C ALA A 88 16.00 -4.41 -6.26
N HIS A 89 14.97 -3.66 -5.90
CA HIS A 89 14.12 -2.96 -6.86
C HIS A 89 14.90 -1.87 -7.62
N ARG A 90 15.80 -1.15 -6.93
CA ARG A 90 16.60 -0.05 -7.51
C ARG A 90 17.83 -0.52 -8.29
N TRP A 91 18.48 -1.62 -7.84
CA TRP A 91 19.75 -2.11 -8.38
C TRP A 91 19.65 -3.58 -8.75
N ALA A 92 19.72 -3.89 -10.04
CA ALA A 92 19.66 -5.25 -10.57
C ALA A 92 20.74 -6.17 -9.98
N LEU A 93 21.95 -5.63 -9.69
CA LEU A 93 23.02 -6.38 -9.05
C LEU A 93 22.64 -6.91 -7.66
N VAL A 94 22.00 -6.07 -6.83
CA VAL A 94 21.53 -6.48 -5.50
C VAL A 94 20.48 -7.59 -5.64
N ARG A 95 19.55 -7.46 -6.58
CA ARG A 95 18.53 -8.47 -6.88
C ARG A 95 19.15 -9.81 -7.28
N THR A 96 20.11 -9.78 -8.20
CA THR A 96 20.79 -10.98 -8.71
C THR A 96 21.60 -11.69 -7.60
N LEU A 97 22.23 -10.95 -6.69
CA LEU A 97 23.01 -11.53 -5.60
C LEU A 97 22.14 -12.01 -4.44
N ALA A 98 21.08 -11.27 -4.09
CA ALA A 98 20.22 -11.62 -2.95
C ALA A 98 19.31 -12.83 -3.22
N ALA A 99 18.76 -12.95 -4.43
CA ALA A 99 17.77 -13.95 -4.75
C ALA A 99 18.23 -15.40 -4.48
N PRO A 100 19.41 -15.88 -4.94
CA PRO A 100 19.85 -17.25 -4.69
C PRO A 100 20.14 -17.51 -3.21
N ALA A 101 20.74 -16.55 -2.50
CA ALA A 101 21.03 -16.66 -1.07
C ALA A 101 19.75 -16.79 -0.23
N LEU A 102 18.78 -15.92 -0.48
CA LEU A 102 17.49 -15.95 0.23
C LEU A 102 16.66 -17.19 -0.14
N SER A 103 16.74 -17.66 -1.37
CA SER A 103 16.09 -18.91 -1.79
C SER A 103 16.70 -20.13 -1.10
N ALA A 104 18.01 -20.17 -0.94
CA ALA A 104 18.69 -21.22 -0.19
C ALA A 104 18.27 -21.22 1.29
N ILE A 105 18.24 -20.04 1.93
CA ILE A 105 17.74 -19.90 3.32
C ILE A 105 16.31 -20.39 3.46
N LYS A 106 15.41 -20.00 2.53
CA LYS A 106 14.00 -20.39 2.53
C LYS A 106 13.79 -21.91 2.43
N SER A 107 14.64 -22.61 1.70
CA SER A 107 14.55 -24.07 1.49
C SER A 107 15.25 -24.90 2.56
N THR A 108 16.09 -24.28 3.41
CA THR A 108 16.85 -25.00 4.42
C THR A 108 15.98 -25.29 5.66
N PRO A 109 15.90 -26.53 6.15
CA PRO A 109 15.16 -26.86 7.36
C PRO A 109 15.75 -26.12 8.58
N VAL A 110 14.86 -25.49 9.38
CA VAL A 110 15.25 -24.72 10.57
C VAL A 110 16.10 -25.52 11.53
N ALA A 111 15.75 -26.80 11.76
CA ALA A 111 16.47 -27.68 12.70
C ALA A 111 17.95 -27.83 12.34
N CYS A 112 18.29 -27.94 11.04
CA CYS A 112 19.68 -28.02 10.60
C CYS A 112 20.44 -26.71 10.85
N VAL A 113 19.78 -25.59 10.59
CA VAL A 113 20.37 -24.26 10.79
C VAL A 113 20.63 -24.00 12.28
N VAL A 114 19.66 -24.35 13.15
CA VAL A 114 19.75 -24.13 14.59
C VAL A 114 21.00 -24.78 15.20
N VAL A 115 21.34 -26.00 14.79
CA VAL A 115 22.55 -26.70 15.29
C VAL A 115 23.82 -25.92 14.96
N VAL A 116 23.92 -25.37 13.75
CA VAL A 116 25.06 -24.55 13.34
C VAL A 116 25.08 -23.23 14.11
N LEU A 117 23.90 -22.60 14.29
CA LEU A 117 23.78 -21.36 15.04
C LEU A 117 24.16 -21.50 16.51
N LEU A 118 23.88 -22.66 17.12
CA LEU A 118 24.31 -22.96 18.49
C LEU A 118 25.83 -22.94 18.65
N ILE A 119 26.55 -23.50 17.66
CA ILE A 119 28.02 -23.51 17.67
C ILE A 119 28.59 -22.09 17.55
N TRP A 120 27.98 -21.24 16.72
CA TRP A 120 28.51 -19.90 16.42
C TRP A 120 28.09 -18.83 17.43
N PHE A 121 26.85 -18.87 17.90
CA PHE A 121 26.23 -17.79 18.68
C PHE A 121 25.75 -18.20 20.08
N GLY A 122 25.88 -19.50 20.42
CA GLY A 122 25.44 -20.05 21.70
C GLY A 122 23.92 -20.14 21.84
N SER A 123 23.47 -20.78 22.92
CA SER A 123 22.04 -21.06 23.14
C SER A 123 21.21 -19.80 23.38
N ARG A 124 21.78 -18.79 24.02
CA ARG A 124 21.06 -17.57 24.43
C ARG A 124 20.45 -16.76 23.28
N ASN A 125 21.06 -16.72 22.11
CA ASN A 125 20.64 -15.90 20.97
C ASN A 125 20.07 -16.71 19.82
N VAL A 126 20.04 -18.03 19.95
CA VAL A 126 19.67 -18.95 18.84
C VAL A 126 18.29 -18.68 18.30
N SER A 127 17.30 -18.42 19.18
CA SER A 127 15.90 -18.16 18.76
C SER A 127 15.77 -16.88 17.93
N ALA A 128 16.43 -15.79 18.35
CA ALA A 128 16.39 -14.53 17.62
C ALA A 128 16.98 -14.65 16.20
N ILE A 129 18.12 -15.36 16.08
CA ILE A 129 18.81 -15.54 14.79
C ILE A 129 18.04 -16.51 13.90
N ALA A 130 17.51 -17.61 14.46
CA ALA A 130 16.69 -18.56 13.70
C ALA A 130 15.44 -17.90 13.15
N VAL A 131 14.75 -17.07 13.95
CA VAL A 131 13.59 -16.26 13.53
C VAL A 131 13.99 -15.28 12.44
N PHE A 132 15.11 -14.56 12.63
CA PHE A 132 15.61 -13.62 11.62
C PHE A 132 15.81 -14.30 10.26
N LEU A 133 16.49 -15.44 10.22
CA LEU A 133 16.76 -16.16 8.98
C LEU A 133 15.48 -16.67 8.32
N MET A 134 14.50 -17.12 9.10
CA MET A 134 13.21 -17.63 8.57
C MET A 134 12.31 -16.52 8.05
N ALA A 135 12.25 -15.38 8.76
CA ALA A 135 11.36 -14.28 8.41
C ALA A 135 11.90 -13.45 7.22
N LEU A 136 13.23 -13.31 7.11
CA LEU A 136 13.88 -12.47 6.11
C LEU A 136 13.42 -12.76 4.67
N PRO A 137 13.51 -13.98 4.12
CA PRO A 137 13.04 -14.26 2.76
C PRO A 137 11.52 -14.19 2.64
N GLY A 138 10.78 -14.53 3.71
CA GLY A 138 9.32 -14.48 3.75
C GLY A 138 8.75 -13.08 3.57
N ILE A 139 9.47 -12.04 3.97
CA ILE A 139 9.10 -10.63 3.79
C ILE A 139 9.73 -10.04 2.53
N TYR A 140 11.00 -10.37 2.23
CA TYR A 140 11.72 -9.82 1.09
C TYR A 140 10.99 -10.04 -0.25
N PHE A 141 10.63 -11.27 -0.57
CA PHE A 141 10.03 -11.58 -1.88
C PHE A 141 8.67 -10.91 -2.10
N PRO A 142 7.72 -10.94 -1.15
CA PRO A 142 6.45 -10.23 -1.32
C PRO A 142 6.61 -8.71 -1.39
N VAL A 143 7.49 -8.11 -0.59
CA VAL A 143 7.76 -6.66 -0.63
C VAL A 143 8.38 -6.27 -1.96
N LEU A 144 9.37 -7.03 -2.46
CA LEU A 144 9.97 -6.80 -3.77
C LEU A 144 8.92 -6.89 -4.88
N LYS A 145 8.04 -7.91 -4.82
CA LYS A 145 6.93 -8.04 -5.75
C LYS A 145 6.00 -6.84 -5.71
N GLY A 146 5.63 -6.37 -4.52
CA GLY A 146 4.79 -5.17 -4.37
C GLY A 146 5.44 -3.91 -4.94
N LEU A 147 6.77 -3.77 -4.82
CA LEU A 147 7.51 -2.66 -5.44
C LEU A 147 7.54 -2.77 -6.97
N ASP A 148 7.69 -3.98 -7.51
CA ASP A 148 7.70 -4.22 -8.96
C ASP A 148 6.32 -4.07 -9.61
N GLU A 149 5.24 -4.23 -8.84
CA GLU A 149 3.85 -4.11 -9.29
C GLU A 149 3.21 -2.75 -8.94
N LEU A 150 4.01 -1.75 -8.53
CA LEU A 150 3.51 -0.39 -8.37
C LEU A 150 2.91 0.13 -9.66
N ASP A 151 1.77 0.82 -9.57
CA ASP A 151 1.07 1.36 -10.71
C ASP A 151 1.90 2.45 -11.42
N PRO A 152 2.35 2.21 -12.67
CA PRO A 152 3.13 3.18 -13.43
C PRO A 152 2.34 4.47 -13.72
N GLN A 153 1.02 4.41 -13.82
CA GLN A 153 0.18 5.58 -14.07
C GLN A 153 0.16 6.52 -12.88
N MET A 154 0.13 5.97 -11.66
CA MET A 154 0.27 6.76 -10.44
C MET A 154 1.68 7.36 -10.33
N GLU A 155 2.70 6.62 -10.71
CA GLU A 155 4.07 7.13 -10.76
C GLU A 155 4.21 8.33 -11.70
N GLU A 156 3.64 8.26 -12.92
CA GLU A 156 3.57 9.37 -13.87
C GLU A 156 2.86 10.58 -13.27
N LEU A 157 1.75 10.36 -12.54
CA LEU A 157 1.02 11.41 -11.86
C LEU A 157 1.92 12.16 -10.83
N PHE A 158 2.57 11.42 -9.94
CA PHE A 158 3.44 12.00 -8.92
C PHE A 158 4.66 12.73 -9.54
N CYS A 159 5.19 12.21 -10.64
CA CYS A 159 6.27 12.86 -11.41
C CYS A 159 5.78 14.15 -12.06
N LEU A 160 4.62 14.13 -12.73
CA LEU A 160 4.05 15.30 -13.41
C LEU A 160 3.82 16.45 -12.46
N TYR A 161 3.24 16.16 -11.30
CA TYR A 161 2.99 17.16 -10.24
C TYR A 161 4.25 17.50 -9.44
N ARG A 162 5.42 16.94 -9.78
CA ARG A 162 6.69 17.12 -9.06
C ARG A 162 6.54 16.94 -7.55
N ALA A 163 5.83 15.89 -7.15
CA ALA A 163 5.66 15.57 -5.75
C ALA A 163 7.02 15.28 -5.09
N ASP A 164 7.21 15.76 -3.87
CA ASP A 164 8.43 15.49 -3.11
C ASP A 164 8.54 13.99 -2.77
N ALA A 165 9.78 13.54 -2.54
CA ALA A 165 10.07 12.12 -2.30
C ALA A 165 9.28 11.55 -1.10
N ARG A 166 8.98 12.37 -0.11
CA ARG A 166 8.21 11.97 1.08
C ARG A 166 6.74 11.74 0.75
N THR A 167 6.11 12.68 0.03
CA THR A 167 4.72 12.54 -0.44
C THR A 167 4.57 11.32 -1.34
N ARG A 168 5.51 11.12 -2.28
CA ARG A 168 5.56 9.93 -3.14
C ARG A 168 5.70 8.65 -2.33
N LEU A 169 6.59 8.60 -1.33
CA LEU A 169 6.76 7.45 -0.46
C LEU A 169 5.48 7.12 0.30
N LEU A 170 4.86 8.11 0.94
CA LEU A 170 3.76 7.88 1.88
C LEU A 170 2.39 7.74 1.20
N ALA A 171 2.18 8.38 0.03
CA ALA A 171 0.89 8.37 -0.66
C ALA A 171 0.83 7.43 -1.88
N HIS A 172 1.98 6.90 -2.36
CA HIS A 172 2.04 5.99 -3.49
C HIS A 172 2.76 4.68 -3.15
N ILE A 173 4.04 4.72 -2.75
CA ILE A 173 4.84 3.51 -2.57
C ILE A 173 4.34 2.69 -1.38
N VAL A 174 4.16 3.30 -0.21
CA VAL A 174 3.69 2.59 0.99
C VAL A 174 2.31 1.96 0.77
N PRO A 175 1.27 2.68 0.29
CA PRO A 175 -0.02 2.06 0.01
C PRO A 175 0.05 0.92 -1.02
N GLY A 176 0.87 1.05 -2.07
CA GLY A 176 1.01 0.01 -3.10
C GLY A 176 1.69 -1.27 -2.60
N VAL A 177 2.66 -1.15 -1.68
CA VAL A 177 3.40 -2.30 -1.13
C VAL A 177 2.71 -2.94 0.07
N MET A 178 1.92 -2.18 0.83
CA MET A 178 1.34 -2.61 2.10
C MET A 178 0.46 -3.86 2.01
N PRO A 179 -0.39 -4.07 1.00
CA PRO A 179 -1.17 -5.30 0.85
C PRO A 179 -0.28 -6.55 0.79
N TYR A 180 0.86 -6.47 0.11
CA TYR A 180 1.84 -7.56 0.02
C TYR A 180 2.51 -7.82 1.36
N LEU A 181 2.89 -6.75 2.07
CA LEU A 181 3.50 -6.86 3.41
C LEU A 181 2.52 -7.46 4.42
N VAL A 182 1.26 -7.03 4.45
CA VAL A 182 0.23 -7.56 5.35
C VAL A 182 -0.05 -9.04 5.06
N ALA A 183 -0.22 -9.41 3.79
CA ALA A 183 -0.43 -10.79 3.39
C ALA A 183 0.75 -11.70 3.75
N ALA A 184 1.99 -11.23 3.52
CA ALA A 184 3.20 -11.94 3.93
C ALA A 184 3.28 -12.08 5.45
N SER A 185 2.96 -11.01 6.20
CA SER A 185 3.00 -10.99 7.66
C SER A 185 2.06 -12.02 8.29
N ALA A 186 0.86 -12.21 7.73
CA ALA A 186 -0.09 -13.21 8.20
C ALA A 186 0.48 -14.65 8.16
N THR A 187 1.45 -14.90 7.30
CA THR A 187 2.14 -16.20 7.21
C THR A 187 3.44 -16.23 8.03
N VAL A 188 4.24 -15.16 7.93
CA VAL A 188 5.58 -15.08 8.52
C VAL A 188 5.53 -14.97 10.03
N LEU A 189 4.59 -14.22 10.62
CA LEU A 189 4.51 -14.04 12.07
C LEU A 189 4.27 -15.33 12.83
N PRO A 190 3.28 -16.19 12.48
CA PRO A 190 3.12 -17.49 13.12
C PRO A 190 4.32 -18.42 12.89
N MET A 191 4.94 -18.38 11.69
CA MET A 191 6.14 -19.19 11.39
C MET A 191 7.34 -18.74 12.22
N SER A 192 7.50 -17.44 12.50
CA SER A 192 8.55 -16.91 13.36
C SER A 192 8.46 -17.46 14.78
N TRP A 193 7.25 -17.57 15.34
CA TRP A 193 7.03 -18.19 16.64
C TRP A 193 7.38 -19.67 16.65
N LYS A 194 6.94 -20.41 15.63
CA LYS A 194 7.28 -21.84 15.49
C LYS A 194 8.79 -22.05 15.42
N ALA A 195 9.48 -21.25 14.59
CA ALA A 195 10.93 -21.32 14.44
C ALA A 195 11.69 -20.94 15.72
N GLY A 196 11.24 -19.87 16.40
CA GLY A 196 11.86 -19.39 17.63
C GLY A 196 11.77 -20.38 18.77
N VAL A 197 10.54 -20.90 19.03
CA VAL A 197 10.34 -21.91 20.08
C VAL A 197 11.02 -23.23 19.74
N ALA A 198 11.03 -23.66 18.47
CA ALA A 198 11.79 -24.83 18.04
C ALA A 198 13.30 -24.67 18.26
N ALA A 199 13.83 -23.49 17.99
CA ALA A 199 15.23 -23.17 18.26
C ALA A 199 15.55 -23.16 19.76
N GLU A 200 14.64 -22.65 20.59
CA GLU A 200 14.78 -22.72 22.06
C GLU A 200 14.69 -24.16 22.59
N LEU A 201 13.81 -25.00 22.02
CA LEU A 201 13.70 -26.40 22.40
C LEU A 201 14.98 -27.20 22.09
N ILE A 202 15.67 -26.87 21.01
CA ILE A 202 16.95 -27.51 20.62
C ILE A 202 18.11 -26.93 21.42
N GLY A 203 18.14 -25.60 21.60
CA GLY A 203 19.23 -24.87 22.23
C GLY A 203 19.14 -24.77 23.76
N VAL A 204 17.97 -25.03 24.31
CA VAL A 204 17.66 -25.02 25.75
C VAL A 204 18.26 -23.79 26.48
N PRO A 205 17.97 -22.56 26.03
CA PRO A 205 18.47 -21.37 26.73
C PRO A 205 17.75 -21.16 28.06
N ASP A 206 18.50 -20.98 29.15
CA ASP A 206 17.96 -20.76 30.49
C ASP A 206 16.92 -19.64 30.53
N GLY A 207 15.78 -19.89 31.15
CA GLY A 207 14.70 -18.95 31.30
C GLY A 207 13.78 -18.78 30.08
N SER A 208 13.87 -19.69 29.08
CA SER A 208 13.01 -19.67 27.89
C SER A 208 11.76 -20.56 28.04
N ILE A 209 10.77 -20.34 27.17
CA ILE A 209 9.62 -21.24 27.02
C ILE A 209 10.11 -22.60 26.50
N GLY A 210 11.05 -22.63 25.56
CA GLY A 210 11.60 -23.87 25.00
C GLY A 210 12.29 -24.73 26.04
N GLU A 211 13.01 -24.12 27.00
CA GLU A 211 13.58 -24.83 28.14
C GLU A 211 12.53 -25.53 28.98
N ARG A 212 11.40 -24.84 29.27
CA ARG A 212 10.31 -25.43 30.06
C ARG A 212 9.62 -26.60 29.36
N ILE A 213 9.39 -26.47 28.07
CA ILE A 213 8.86 -27.56 27.25
C ILE A 213 9.84 -28.76 27.26
N TYR A 214 11.15 -28.48 27.18
CA TYR A 214 12.19 -29.52 27.24
C TYR A 214 12.22 -30.21 28.59
N GLN A 215 12.16 -29.47 29.69
CA GLN A 215 12.10 -30.00 31.06
C GLN A 215 10.85 -30.86 31.28
N ALA A 216 9.67 -30.36 30.90
CA ALA A 216 8.42 -31.11 30.96
C ALA A 216 8.47 -32.42 30.19
N LYS A 217 9.15 -32.45 29.02
CA LYS A 217 9.41 -33.68 28.26
C LYS A 217 10.29 -34.67 29.00
N LEU A 218 11.39 -34.17 29.61
CA LEU A 218 12.32 -35.08 30.36
C LEU A 218 11.69 -35.68 31.60
N LEU A 219 10.83 -34.89 32.27
CA LEU A 219 10.15 -35.34 33.50
C LEU A 219 8.84 -36.08 33.22
N LEU A 220 8.46 -36.25 31.94
CA LEU A 220 7.19 -36.83 31.51
C LEU A 220 5.95 -36.11 32.08
N GLU A 221 6.08 -34.83 32.36
CA GLU A 221 4.99 -33.93 32.83
C GLU A 221 4.17 -33.44 31.62
N THR A 222 3.39 -34.29 31.01
CA THR A 222 2.65 -33.98 29.78
C THR A 222 1.61 -32.88 29.98
N ALA A 223 1.04 -32.72 31.18
CA ALA A 223 0.13 -31.64 31.52
C ALA A 223 0.82 -30.27 31.42
N ASP A 224 2.06 -30.14 31.90
CA ASP A 224 2.85 -28.92 31.80
C ASP A 224 3.30 -28.67 30.35
N LEU A 225 3.64 -29.72 29.60
CA LEU A 225 3.97 -29.61 28.17
C LEU A 225 2.79 -29.03 27.37
N PHE A 226 1.57 -29.53 27.57
CA PHE A 226 0.37 -28.98 26.92
C PHE A 226 0.04 -27.59 27.40
N ALA A 227 0.22 -27.28 28.69
CA ALA A 227 0.03 -25.94 29.25
C ALA A 227 0.95 -24.92 28.55
N TRP A 228 2.25 -25.20 28.41
CA TRP A 228 3.19 -24.36 27.69
C TRP A 228 2.89 -24.28 26.20
N THR A 229 2.40 -25.36 25.56
CA THR A 229 1.96 -25.31 24.18
C THR A 229 0.78 -24.35 23.98
N ILE A 230 -0.21 -24.37 24.88
CA ILE A 230 -1.31 -23.40 24.88
C ILE A 230 -0.79 -21.97 25.00
N VAL A 231 0.16 -21.73 25.92
CA VAL A 231 0.80 -20.40 26.10
C VAL A 231 1.46 -19.94 24.81
N VAL A 232 2.26 -20.79 24.15
CA VAL A 232 2.91 -20.45 22.88
C VAL A 232 1.90 -20.06 21.81
N VAL A 233 0.81 -20.84 21.68
CA VAL A 233 -0.25 -20.56 20.68
C VAL A 233 -0.93 -19.21 20.98
N LEU A 234 -1.26 -18.95 22.26
CA LEU A 234 -1.92 -17.71 22.66
C LEU A 234 -1.01 -16.49 22.45
N VAL A 235 0.25 -16.58 22.86
CA VAL A 235 1.21 -15.46 22.71
C VAL A 235 1.50 -15.21 21.23
N ALA A 236 1.67 -16.25 20.42
CA ALA A 236 1.83 -16.13 18.95
C ALA A 236 0.61 -15.45 18.31
N TRP A 237 -0.60 -15.88 18.70
CA TRP A 237 -1.84 -15.29 18.18
C TRP A 237 -2.02 -13.83 18.56
N VAL A 238 -1.73 -13.46 19.81
CA VAL A 238 -1.78 -12.06 20.28
C VAL A 238 -0.76 -11.22 19.52
N PHE A 239 0.47 -11.71 19.38
CA PHE A 239 1.53 -11.03 18.65
C PHE A 239 1.16 -10.80 17.16
N GLU A 240 0.67 -11.83 16.49
CA GLU A 240 0.19 -11.74 15.10
C GLU A 240 -0.91 -10.68 14.98
N ARG A 241 -1.93 -10.75 15.84
CA ARG A 241 -3.04 -9.79 15.82
C ARG A 241 -2.59 -8.36 16.09
N ALA A 242 -1.68 -8.16 17.03
CA ALA A 242 -1.14 -6.84 17.35
C ALA A 242 -0.37 -6.25 16.16
N VAL A 243 0.53 -7.03 15.55
CA VAL A 243 1.33 -6.56 14.41
C VAL A 243 0.44 -6.30 13.18
N LEU A 244 -0.46 -7.22 12.83
CA LEU A 244 -1.36 -7.02 11.69
C LEU A 244 -2.31 -5.83 11.90
N SER A 245 -2.82 -5.64 13.12
CA SER A 245 -3.64 -4.47 13.44
C SER A 245 -2.84 -3.17 13.34
N ALA A 246 -1.60 -3.15 13.81
CA ALA A 246 -0.72 -1.99 13.69
C ALA A 246 -0.41 -1.68 12.21
N LEU A 247 -0.05 -2.68 11.41
CA LEU A 247 0.19 -2.49 9.97
C LEU A 247 -1.05 -1.92 9.28
N ASN A 248 -2.24 -2.51 9.51
CA ASN A 248 -3.49 -2.05 8.89
C ASN A 248 -3.93 -0.66 9.36
N ALA A 249 -3.56 -0.23 10.56
CA ALA A 249 -3.86 1.11 11.06
C ALA A 249 -2.88 2.18 10.58
N CYS A 250 -1.59 1.83 10.44
CA CYS A 250 -0.53 2.78 10.15
C CYS A 250 -0.52 3.26 8.69
N TRP A 251 -0.80 2.37 7.72
CA TRP A 251 -0.62 2.73 6.33
C TRP A 251 -1.66 3.73 5.77
N PRO A 252 -2.96 3.69 6.13
CA PRO A 252 -3.89 4.75 5.72
C PRO A 252 -3.54 6.09 6.39
N ALA A 253 -3.02 6.05 7.63
CA ALA A 253 -2.56 7.23 8.34
C ALA A 253 -1.35 7.89 7.66
N ALA A 254 -0.47 7.12 7.02
CA ALA A 254 0.69 7.65 6.31
C ALA A 254 0.29 8.53 5.11
N GLY A 255 -0.66 8.07 4.29
CA GLY A 255 -1.19 8.86 3.17
C GLY A 255 -1.90 10.14 3.62
N ARG A 256 -2.73 10.06 4.66
CA ARG A 256 -3.38 11.23 5.29
C ARG A 256 -2.35 12.22 5.84
N TRP A 257 -1.34 11.69 6.50
CA TRP A 257 -0.28 12.54 7.02
C TRP A 257 0.46 13.26 5.88
N ALA A 258 0.75 12.61 4.76
CA ALA A 258 1.34 13.24 3.58
C ALA A 258 0.46 14.38 3.03
N ALA A 259 -0.86 14.15 2.92
CA ALA A 259 -1.80 15.16 2.45
C ALA A 259 -1.87 16.40 3.37
N LEU A 260 -1.74 16.19 4.70
CA LEU A 260 -1.84 17.28 5.69
C LEU A 260 -0.52 18.05 5.89
N HIS A 261 0.64 17.40 5.64
CA HIS A 261 1.96 17.94 5.95
C HIS A 261 2.82 18.18 4.70
N GLN A 262 2.19 18.57 3.59
CA GLN A 262 2.97 19.04 2.44
C GLN A 262 3.81 20.24 2.82
N ASN A 263 5.12 20.12 2.64
CA ASN A 263 6.06 21.20 2.90
C ASN A 263 5.95 22.28 1.80
N GLY A 264 5.42 23.46 2.18
CA GLY A 264 5.85 24.74 1.61
C GLY A 264 5.62 24.97 0.12
N ARG A 265 4.58 24.37 -0.51
CA ARG A 265 4.09 24.93 -1.77
C ARG A 265 3.32 26.18 -1.44
N THR A 266 4.02 27.32 -1.40
CA THR A 266 3.40 28.64 -1.52
C THR A 266 2.85 28.76 -2.93
N ALA A 267 1.60 29.23 -3.06
CA ALA A 267 1.04 29.53 -4.37
C ALA A 267 1.95 30.54 -5.06
N ALA A 268 2.78 30.06 -5.98
CA ALA A 268 3.43 30.97 -6.92
C ALA A 268 2.34 31.52 -7.84
N THR A 269 2.37 32.82 -8.13
CA THR A 269 1.48 33.38 -9.13
C THR A 269 1.70 32.61 -10.42
N PRO A 270 0.65 31.96 -11.01
CA PRO A 270 0.83 31.22 -12.25
C PRO A 270 1.35 32.19 -13.32
N THR A 271 2.55 31.95 -13.79
CA THR A 271 3.16 32.81 -14.84
C THR A 271 2.65 32.48 -16.22
N GLY A 272 1.75 31.51 -16.36
CA GLY A 272 1.20 31.03 -17.62
C GLY A 272 2.29 30.81 -18.66
N ALA A 273 2.75 29.58 -18.85
CA ALA A 273 3.80 29.30 -19.81
C ALA A 273 3.23 29.18 -21.23
N ALA A 274 3.78 29.91 -22.19
CA ALA A 274 3.45 29.72 -23.59
C ALA A 274 3.99 28.38 -24.10
N ILE A 275 3.19 27.68 -24.90
CA ILE A 275 3.55 26.41 -25.53
C ILE A 275 3.57 26.61 -27.03
N VAL A 276 4.66 26.27 -27.70
CA VAL A 276 4.77 26.36 -29.16
C VAL A 276 5.24 25.00 -29.71
N ALA A 277 4.44 24.42 -30.58
CA ALA A 277 4.75 23.21 -31.31
C ALA A 277 4.95 23.49 -32.80
N ARG A 278 6.03 22.97 -33.38
CA ARG A 278 6.33 23.07 -34.82
C ARG A 278 6.57 21.68 -35.39
N GLN A 279 5.76 21.28 -36.35
CA GLN A 279 5.80 19.97 -37.02
C GLN A 279 5.86 18.81 -36.03
N LEU A 280 5.14 18.99 -34.85
CA LEU A 280 5.17 18.05 -33.73
C LEU A 280 4.43 16.79 -34.12
N ARG A 281 5.08 15.63 -33.94
CA ARG A 281 4.48 14.29 -34.03
C ARG A 281 4.62 13.58 -32.70
N ALA A 282 3.48 13.30 -32.11
CA ALA A 282 3.42 12.46 -30.91
C ALA A 282 3.34 10.98 -31.28
N GLY A 283 3.91 10.10 -30.43
CA GLY A 283 3.90 8.67 -30.69
C GLY A 283 4.61 7.86 -29.60
N HIS A 284 4.67 6.55 -29.80
CA HIS A 284 5.34 5.62 -28.88
C HIS A 284 6.48 4.88 -29.60
N ALA A 285 7.63 4.75 -28.96
CA ALA A 285 8.78 3.96 -29.44
C ALA A 285 9.17 4.24 -30.92
N GLY A 286 9.11 5.52 -31.32
CA GLY A 286 9.45 5.92 -32.70
C GLY A 286 8.31 5.80 -33.70
N THR A 287 7.15 5.25 -33.32
CA THR A 287 5.99 5.16 -34.21
C THR A 287 5.05 6.33 -33.92
N ALA A 288 4.75 7.13 -34.96
CA ALA A 288 3.84 8.27 -34.85
C ALA A 288 2.39 7.82 -34.65
N ALA A 289 1.72 8.39 -33.66
CA ALA A 289 0.30 8.17 -33.40
C ALA A 289 -0.61 9.19 -34.08
N CYS A 290 -0.06 10.31 -34.56
CA CYS A 290 -0.79 11.36 -35.26
C CYS A 290 0.08 12.02 -36.34
N ARG A 291 -0.54 12.77 -37.25
CA ARG A 291 0.16 13.61 -38.24
C ARG A 291 0.87 14.78 -37.54
N ALA A 292 1.86 15.36 -38.23
CA ALA A 292 2.54 16.55 -37.76
C ALA A 292 1.57 17.73 -37.61
N VAL A 293 1.66 18.42 -36.47
CA VAL A 293 0.82 19.56 -36.15
C VAL A 293 1.66 20.76 -35.73
N ASP A 294 1.15 21.95 -36.06
CA ASP A 294 1.67 23.24 -35.64
C ASP A 294 0.63 23.94 -34.78
N PHE A 295 1.00 24.38 -33.60
CA PHE A 295 0.11 25.17 -32.73
C PHE A 295 0.90 26.02 -31.74
N GLY A 296 0.24 27.08 -31.27
CA GLY A 296 0.71 27.88 -30.15
C GLY A 296 -0.41 28.14 -29.17
N VAL A 297 -0.10 28.09 -27.88
CA VAL A 297 -1.02 28.39 -26.78
C VAL A 297 -0.35 29.41 -25.88
N ALA A 298 -0.90 30.62 -25.82
CA ALA A 298 -0.44 31.67 -24.92
C ALA A 298 -1.14 31.59 -23.54
N PRO A 299 -0.63 32.30 -22.52
CA PRO A 299 -1.36 32.46 -21.26
C PRO A 299 -2.78 32.97 -21.49
N GLY A 300 -3.76 32.34 -20.82
CA GLY A 300 -5.18 32.62 -20.97
C GLY A 300 -5.85 32.01 -22.20
N GLU A 301 -5.11 31.38 -23.11
CA GLU A 301 -5.71 30.69 -24.26
C GLU A 301 -6.10 29.25 -23.96
N ILE A 302 -7.14 28.80 -24.64
CA ILE A 302 -7.63 27.42 -24.58
C ILE A 302 -7.49 26.74 -25.94
N LEU A 303 -6.83 25.59 -25.97
CA LEU A 303 -6.68 24.76 -27.17
C LEU A 303 -7.46 23.46 -27.00
N CYS A 304 -8.41 23.21 -27.87
CA CYS A 304 -9.22 21.99 -27.91
C CYS A 304 -8.67 21.03 -28.98
N LEU A 305 -8.12 19.89 -28.54
CA LEU A 305 -7.70 18.80 -29.42
C LEU A 305 -8.91 17.96 -29.79
N MET A 306 -9.28 17.94 -31.06
CA MET A 306 -10.42 17.20 -31.56
C MET A 306 -9.98 16.16 -32.60
N GLY A 307 -10.63 15.00 -32.58
CA GLY A 307 -10.36 13.89 -33.49
C GLY A 307 -11.11 12.63 -33.07
N SER A 308 -11.16 11.65 -33.96
CA SER A 308 -11.75 10.35 -33.68
C SER A 308 -11.08 9.64 -32.50
N SER A 309 -11.72 8.61 -31.95
CA SER A 309 -11.05 7.73 -30.98
C SER A 309 -9.81 7.08 -31.65
N GLY A 310 -8.70 7.04 -30.94
CA GLY A 310 -7.44 6.51 -31.48
C GLY A 310 -6.63 7.50 -32.37
N ALA A 311 -7.09 8.74 -32.58
CA ALA A 311 -6.36 9.75 -33.38
C ALA A 311 -5.05 10.28 -32.73
N GLY A 312 -4.71 9.83 -31.51
CA GLY A 312 -3.47 10.25 -30.84
C GLY A 312 -3.61 11.47 -29.91
N LYS A 313 -4.85 11.87 -29.50
CA LYS A 313 -5.09 13.00 -28.60
C LYS A 313 -4.41 12.82 -27.23
N THR A 314 -4.62 11.69 -26.58
CA THR A 314 -3.95 11.33 -25.30
C THR A 314 -2.44 11.28 -25.45
N THR A 315 -1.93 10.73 -26.55
CA THR A 315 -0.48 10.68 -26.84
C THR A 315 0.08 12.09 -27.02
N MET A 316 -0.66 12.99 -27.67
CA MET A 316 -0.27 14.39 -27.83
C MET A 316 -0.21 15.10 -26.46
N LEU A 317 -1.23 14.94 -25.60
CA LEU A 317 -1.24 15.49 -24.24
C LEU A 317 -0.07 14.96 -23.42
N SER A 318 0.21 13.66 -23.47
CA SER A 318 1.34 13.03 -22.78
C SER A 318 2.70 13.55 -23.29
N THR A 319 2.81 13.83 -24.60
CA THR A 319 4.01 14.45 -25.19
C THR A 319 4.19 15.89 -24.71
N ILE A 320 3.12 16.69 -24.67
CA ILE A 320 3.15 18.07 -24.15
C ILE A 320 3.51 18.07 -22.66
N ALA A 321 2.99 17.13 -21.88
CA ALA A 321 3.31 16.93 -20.47
C ALA A 321 4.76 16.49 -20.20
N GLY A 322 5.52 16.13 -21.23
CA GLY A 322 6.87 15.61 -21.10
C GLY A 322 6.94 14.15 -20.62
N LEU A 323 5.82 13.45 -20.56
CA LEU A 323 5.75 12.01 -20.23
C LEU A 323 6.21 11.12 -21.39
N LEU A 324 6.07 11.61 -22.62
CA LEU A 324 6.53 10.97 -23.84
C LEU A 324 7.43 11.89 -24.62
N SER A 325 8.51 11.36 -25.19
CA SER A 325 9.35 12.10 -26.13
C SER A 325 8.65 12.23 -27.50
N PRO A 326 8.72 13.39 -28.16
CA PRO A 326 8.19 13.55 -29.51
C PRO A 326 8.91 12.61 -30.50
N VAL A 327 8.17 12.05 -31.44
CA VAL A 327 8.74 11.22 -32.52
C VAL A 327 9.51 12.12 -33.52
N SER A 328 8.97 13.29 -33.83
CA SER A 328 9.64 14.30 -34.64
C SER A 328 9.03 15.69 -34.38
N GLY A 329 9.68 16.73 -34.91
CA GLY A 329 9.27 18.12 -34.71
C GLY A 329 9.88 18.75 -33.46
N ASN A 330 9.42 19.92 -33.13
CA ASN A 330 9.92 20.69 -31.96
C ASN A 330 8.77 21.14 -31.08
N LEU A 331 8.94 20.94 -29.74
CA LEU A 331 8.05 21.44 -28.71
C LEU A 331 8.86 22.39 -27.82
N SER A 332 8.49 23.67 -27.83
CA SER A 332 9.12 24.71 -27.04
C SER A 332 8.19 25.09 -25.87
N ILE A 333 8.66 24.86 -24.65
CA ILE A 333 8.00 25.18 -23.38
C ILE A 333 9.06 25.78 -22.49
N ALA A 334 8.72 26.79 -21.71
CA ALA A 334 9.66 27.41 -20.76
C ALA A 334 10.18 26.37 -19.76
N ASP A 335 11.49 26.41 -19.49
CA ASP A 335 12.09 25.52 -18.48
C ASP A 335 11.45 25.74 -17.12
N GLY A 336 11.20 24.64 -16.42
CA GLY A 336 10.57 24.70 -15.12
C GLY A 336 9.05 24.78 -15.14
N THR A 337 8.37 24.83 -16.28
CA THR A 337 6.90 24.80 -16.41
C THR A 337 6.30 23.63 -15.62
N ARG A 338 5.30 23.91 -14.81
CA ARG A 338 4.58 22.93 -14.00
C ARG A 338 3.25 22.59 -14.66
N PHE A 339 2.95 21.33 -14.75
CA PHE A 339 1.72 20.85 -15.35
C PHE A 339 0.77 20.29 -14.29
N ALA A 340 -0.52 20.53 -14.49
CA ALA A 340 -1.58 19.76 -13.85
C ALA A 340 -2.37 19.01 -14.91
N ALA A 341 -2.79 17.79 -14.63
CA ALA A 341 -3.51 16.99 -15.61
C ALA A 341 -4.67 16.19 -15.02
N VAL A 342 -5.72 16.05 -15.84
CA VAL A 342 -6.71 14.98 -15.74
C VAL A 342 -6.42 14.02 -16.90
N PHE A 343 -6.20 12.77 -16.57
CA PHE A 343 -5.93 11.71 -17.55
C PHE A 343 -7.22 11.03 -17.99
N GLN A 344 -7.20 10.28 -19.08
CA GLN A 344 -8.35 9.53 -19.56
C GLN A 344 -8.80 8.49 -18.52
N GLU A 345 -7.84 7.81 -17.89
CA GLU A 345 -8.09 6.89 -16.78
C GLU A 345 -8.00 7.61 -15.44
N THR A 346 -8.81 7.18 -14.48
CA THR A 346 -8.85 7.81 -13.16
C THR A 346 -7.60 7.48 -12.33
N ARG A 347 -6.89 8.51 -11.89
CA ARG A 347 -5.66 8.41 -11.10
C ARG A 347 -5.83 9.09 -9.75
N LEU A 348 -6.41 8.41 -8.79
CA LEU A 348 -6.64 8.86 -7.41
C LEU A 348 -6.05 7.87 -6.42
N VAL A 349 -5.66 8.34 -5.25
CA VAL A 349 -5.25 7.47 -4.14
C VAL A 349 -6.50 6.96 -3.45
N ASP A 350 -6.83 5.69 -3.65
CA ASP A 350 -8.12 5.07 -3.34
C ASP A 350 -8.55 5.18 -1.88
N ASP A 351 -7.61 5.12 -0.94
CA ASP A 351 -7.89 5.14 0.51
C ASP A 351 -7.98 6.54 1.11
N LEU A 352 -7.67 7.57 0.33
CA LEU A 352 -7.79 8.97 0.73
C LEU A 352 -9.16 9.54 0.39
N THR A 353 -9.60 10.52 1.17
CA THR A 353 -10.81 11.30 0.87
C THR A 353 -10.58 12.23 -0.34
N PRO A 354 -11.63 12.78 -0.97
CA PRO A 354 -11.50 13.80 -2.01
C PRO A 354 -10.59 14.96 -1.61
N GLU A 355 -10.80 15.49 -0.41
CA GLU A 355 -10.00 16.61 0.10
C GLU A 355 -8.52 16.25 0.24
N GLU A 356 -8.20 15.07 0.78
CA GLU A 356 -6.84 14.58 0.92
C GLU A 356 -6.17 14.37 -0.46
N ASN A 357 -6.90 13.84 -1.45
CA ASN A 357 -6.39 13.68 -2.82
C ASN A 357 -6.04 15.03 -3.48
N VAL A 358 -6.87 16.06 -3.28
CA VAL A 358 -6.59 17.41 -3.78
C VAL A 358 -5.40 18.01 -3.04
N ARG A 359 -5.36 17.88 -1.71
CA ARG A 359 -4.29 18.43 -0.85
C ARG A 359 -2.93 17.83 -1.12
N LEU A 360 -2.83 16.63 -1.69
CA LEU A 360 -1.54 16.05 -2.12
C LEU A 360 -0.78 16.94 -3.12
N PHE A 361 -1.47 17.80 -3.86
CA PHE A 361 -0.87 18.56 -4.97
C PHE A 361 -1.23 20.05 -4.95
N ALA A 362 -2.21 20.46 -4.15
CA ALA A 362 -2.66 21.83 -4.05
C ALA A 362 -1.83 22.63 -2.99
N PRO A 363 -1.56 23.92 -3.21
CA PRO A 363 -1.01 24.80 -2.18
C PRO A 363 -1.93 24.90 -0.95
N ARG A 364 -1.35 25.19 0.21
CA ARG A 364 -2.11 25.29 1.47
C ARG A 364 -3.15 26.40 1.48
N GLU A 365 -2.90 27.47 0.75
CA GLU A 365 -3.75 28.64 0.64
C GLU A 365 -5.03 28.38 -0.16
N ARG A 366 -5.04 27.33 -0.99
CA ARG A 366 -6.23 26.90 -1.76
C ARG A 366 -7.19 26.14 -0.85
N ASP A 367 -8.44 26.61 -0.78
CA ASP A 367 -9.48 25.89 -0.06
C ASP A 367 -10.02 24.73 -0.90
N ALA A 368 -9.32 23.60 -0.79
CA ALA A 368 -9.69 22.36 -1.48
C ALA A 368 -11.13 21.90 -1.16
N ARG A 369 -11.57 22.12 0.08
CA ARG A 369 -12.91 21.72 0.52
C ARG A 369 -14.01 22.57 -0.11
N ALA A 370 -13.81 23.88 -0.18
CA ALA A 370 -14.74 24.78 -0.85
C ALA A 370 -14.85 24.46 -2.34
N MET A 371 -13.72 24.26 -3.03
CA MET A 371 -13.71 23.87 -4.45
C MET A 371 -14.40 22.52 -4.70
N LEU A 372 -14.19 21.52 -3.83
CA LEU A 372 -14.87 20.22 -3.92
C LEU A 372 -16.37 20.34 -3.70
N ALA A 373 -16.83 21.21 -2.79
CA ALA A 373 -18.24 21.40 -2.51
C ALA A 373 -19.01 22.04 -3.67
N GLU A 374 -18.33 22.67 -4.65
CA GLU A 374 -18.95 23.16 -5.88
C GLU A 374 -19.39 22.02 -6.82
N LEU A 375 -18.68 20.87 -6.77
CA LEU A 375 -18.89 19.75 -7.70
C LEU A 375 -19.37 18.46 -7.04
N LEU A 376 -19.22 18.31 -5.72
CA LEU A 376 -19.52 17.08 -5.01
C LEU A 376 -20.55 17.29 -3.91
N PRO A 377 -21.46 16.34 -3.69
CA PRO A 377 -22.39 16.38 -2.55
C PRO A 377 -21.61 16.21 -1.24
N GLN A 378 -22.16 16.76 -0.15
CA GLN A 378 -21.46 16.82 1.14
C GLN A 378 -21.14 15.45 1.75
N ASP A 379 -21.99 14.46 1.52
CA ASP A 379 -21.80 13.07 1.97
C ASP A 379 -20.60 12.40 1.30
N ALA A 380 -20.28 12.76 0.06
CA ALA A 380 -19.12 12.26 -0.68
C ALA A 380 -17.77 12.81 -0.17
N LEU A 381 -17.75 13.99 0.47
CA LEU A 381 -16.50 14.64 0.89
C LEU A 381 -15.77 13.90 2.01
N GLY A 382 -16.50 13.15 2.84
CA GLY A 382 -15.94 12.41 3.99
C GLY A 382 -15.59 10.96 3.70
N SER A 383 -15.99 10.41 2.54
CA SER A 383 -15.75 9.02 2.16
C SER A 383 -14.43 8.87 1.38
N PRO A 384 -13.72 7.74 1.52
CA PRO A 384 -12.58 7.42 0.66
C PRO A 384 -13.01 7.37 -0.81
N VAL A 385 -12.13 7.82 -1.73
CA VAL A 385 -12.50 7.90 -3.15
C VAL A 385 -12.82 6.55 -3.80
N ARG A 386 -12.38 5.44 -3.24
CA ARG A 386 -12.79 4.08 -3.69
C ARG A 386 -14.30 3.83 -3.56
N GLU A 387 -14.99 4.54 -2.67
CA GLU A 387 -16.42 4.40 -2.43
C GLU A 387 -17.27 5.32 -3.33
N LEU A 388 -16.62 6.23 -4.07
CA LEU A 388 -17.26 7.18 -4.96
C LEU A 388 -17.63 6.55 -6.31
N SER A 389 -18.69 7.09 -6.93
CA SER A 389 -19.03 6.76 -8.32
C SER A 389 -17.97 7.26 -9.30
N GLY A 390 -17.90 6.69 -10.51
CA GLY A 390 -16.96 7.12 -11.55
C GLY A 390 -17.05 8.61 -11.88
N GLY A 391 -18.25 9.17 -11.98
CA GLY A 391 -18.45 10.60 -12.21
C GLY A 391 -18.03 11.46 -11.02
N GLN A 392 -18.17 10.99 -9.77
CA GLN A 392 -17.66 11.68 -8.59
C GLN A 392 -16.14 11.67 -8.56
N ARG A 393 -15.52 10.52 -8.86
CA ARG A 393 -14.06 10.39 -8.97
C ARG A 393 -13.50 11.36 -10.02
N ARG A 394 -14.14 11.46 -11.18
CA ARG A 394 -13.77 12.39 -12.26
C ARG A 394 -13.80 13.84 -11.80
N ARG A 395 -14.82 14.22 -11.05
CA ARG A 395 -14.93 15.58 -10.48
C ARG A 395 -13.84 15.87 -9.44
N VAL A 396 -13.42 14.90 -8.64
CA VAL A 396 -12.25 15.04 -7.73
C VAL A 396 -10.99 15.33 -8.53
N GLU A 397 -10.76 14.62 -9.66
CA GLU A 397 -9.59 14.87 -10.52
C GLU A 397 -9.59 16.26 -11.13
N LEU A 398 -10.77 16.75 -11.58
CA LEU A 398 -10.91 18.12 -12.07
C LEU A 398 -10.54 19.16 -11.00
N VAL A 399 -11.08 19.00 -9.80
CA VAL A 399 -10.72 19.89 -8.68
C VAL A 399 -9.25 19.80 -8.36
N ARG A 400 -8.66 18.61 -8.32
CA ARG A 400 -7.22 18.43 -8.08
C ARG A 400 -6.37 19.15 -9.11
N ALA A 401 -6.71 19.04 -10.40
CA ALA A 401 -5.95 19.68 -11.47
C ALA A 401 -6.04 21.21 -11.40
N LEU A 402 -7.21 21.74 -11.11
CA LEU A 402 -7.42 23.20 -11.05
C LEU A 402 -6.94 23.82 -9.74
N ALA A 403 -6.96 23.06 -8.64
CA ALA A 403 -6.42 23.49 -7.36
C ALA A 403 -4.89 23.44 -7.31
N ALA A 404 -4.25 22.65 -8.15
CA ALA A 404 -2.80 22.47 -8.13
C ALA A 404 -2.05 23.76 -8.51
N ASP A 405 -0.83 23.87 -7.97
CA ASP A 405 0.11 24.93 -8.34
C ASP A 405 0.80 24.57 -9.66
N ALA A 406 0.16 24.93 -10.77
CA ALA A 406 0.59 24.59 -12.13
C ALA A 406 0.48 25.82 -13.05
N ASP A 407 1.39 25.88 -14.01
CA ASP A 407 1.45 26.95 -15.03
C ASP A 407 0.62 26.60 -16.27
N VAL A 408 0.34 25.30 -16.49
CA VAL A 408 -0.44 24.76 -17.62
C VAL A 408 -1.37 23.67 -17.13
N VAL A 409 -2.60 23.67 -17.65
CA VAL A 409 -3.60 22.64 -17.36
C VAL A 409 -3.85 21.75 -18.59
N LEU A 410 -3.79 20.46 -18.40
CA LEU A 410 -4.03 19.44 -19.45
C LEU A 410 -5.23 18.57 -19.04
N LEU A 411 -6.26 18.52 -19.86
CA LEU A 411 -7.46 17.74 -19.58
C LEU A 411 -7.75 16.74 -20.69
N ASP A 412 -7.69 15.45 -20.40
CA ASP A 412 -7.98 14.39 -21.35
C ASP A 412 -9.39 13.83 -21.13
N GLU A 413 -10.30 14.18 -22.02
CA GLU A 413 -11.72 13.83 -21.99
C GLU A 413 -12.37 14.03 -20.60
N PRO A 414 -12.25 15.23 -19.98
CA PRO A 414 -12.54 15.44 -18.56
C PRO A 414 -14.03 15.28 -18.21
N PHE A 415 -14.92 15.39 -19.18
CA PHE A 415 -16.37 15.37 -18.97
C PHE A 415 -17.01 14.02 -19.29
N THR A 416 -16.23 13.05 -19.74
CA THR A 416 -16.74 11.71 -20.07
C THR A 416 -17.36 11.03 -18.87
N GLY A 417 -18.59 10.49 -19.04
CA GLY A 417 -19.33 9.80 -17.98
C GLY A 417 -20.08 10.71 -17.00
N LEU A 418 -20.14 12.03 -17.25
CA LEU A 418 -20.98 12.96 -16.51
C LEU A 418 -22.36 13.09 -17.18
N ASP A 419 -23.41 13.20 -16.37
CA ASP A 419 -24.75 13.55 -16.86
C ASP A 419 -24.83 15.02 -17.28
N GLY A 420 -25.84 15.40 -18.08
CA GLY A 420 -25.92 16.71 -18.71
C GLY A 420 -25.84 17.89 -17.74
N LYS A 421 -26.44 17.81 -16.54
CA LYS A 421 -26.37 18.85 -15.52
C LYS A 421 -24.98 18.96 -14.93
N THR A 422 -24.44 17.84 -14.50
CA THR A 422 -23.09 17.74 -13.90
C THR A 422 -22.00 18.13 -14.89
N HIS A 423 -22.18 17.84 -16.17
CA HIS A 423 -21.29 18.26 -17.27
C HIS A 423 -21.22 19.81 -17.34
N GLN A 424 -22.38 20.49 -17.35
CA GLN A 424 -22.45 21.97 -17.39
C GLN A 424 -21.80 22.59 -16.14
N GLU A 425 -22.06 22.02 -14.96
CA GLU A 425 -21.44 22.45 -13.70
C GLU A 425 -19.90 22.29 -13.75
N ALA A 426 -19.40 21.16 -14.24
CA ALA A 426 -17.98 20.90 -14.39
C ALA A 426 -17.31 21.86 -15.40
N LEU A 427 -17.97 22.14 -16.50
CA LEU A 427 -17.50 23.08 -17.52
C LEU A 427 -17.40 24.52 -17.00
N ALA A 428 -18.44 24.97 -16.28
CA ALA A 428 -18.43 26.28 -15.62
C ALA A 428 -17.34 26.37 -14.52
N PHE A 429 -17.10 25.27 -13.79
CA PHE A 429 -16.02 25.15 -12.80
C PHE A 429 -14.65 25.33 -13.44
N VAL A 430 -14.37 24.62 -14.57
CA VAL A 430 -13.11 24.75 -15.30
C VAL A 430 -12.87 26.20 -15.71
N THR A 431 -13.86 26.85 -16.31
CA THR A 431 -13.74 28.25 -16.76
C THR A 431 -13.46 29.20 -15.60
N ARG A 432 -14.11 28.99 -14.45
CA ARG A 432 -13.98 29.87 -13.26
C ARG A 432 -12.61 29.75 -12.59
N HIS A 433 -12.07 28.51 -12.50
CA HIS A 433 -10.86 28.23 -11.74
C HIS A 433 -9.59 28.06 -12.61
N LEU A 434 -9.66 28.41 -13.89
CA LEU A 434 -8.50 28.37 -14.77
C LEU A 434 -7.46 29.44 -14.43
N ASP A 435 -7.86 30.56 -13.85
CA ASP A 435 -7.00 31.64 -13.36
C ASP A 435 -6.02 32.18 -14.42
N GLY A 436 -6.46 32.29 -15.69
CA GLY A 436 -5.62 32.78 -16.80
C GLY A 436 -4.52 31.82 -17.25
N ARG A 437 -4.48 30.58 -16.73
CA ARG A 437 -3.55 29.55 -17.20
C ARG A 437 -3.94 29.05 -18.59
N PRO A 438 -2.98 28.73 -19.46
CA PRO A 438 -3.29 28.04 -20.72
C PRO A 438 -3.89 26.65 -20.41
N LEU A 439 -4.94 26.31 -21.16
CA LEU A 439 -5.61 25.01 -21.09
C LEU A 439 -5.47 24.29 -22.42
N ILE A 440 -5.04 23.03 -22.38
CA ILE A 440 -5.13 22.13 -23.51
C ILE A 440 -6.07 20.98 -23.12
N ILE A 441 -7.16 20.84 -23.83
CA ILE A 441 -8.21 19.86 -23.54
C ILE A 441 -8.47 18.97 -24.76
N SER A 442 -8.53 17.66 -24.55
CA SER A 442 -9.10 16.75 -25.54
C SER A 442 -10.59 16.59 -25.30
N THR A 443 -11.39 16.73 -26.34
CA THR A 443 -12.82 16.46 -26.34
C THR A 443 -13.28 15.97 -27.70
N HIS A 444 -14.33 15.19 -27.72
CA HIS A 444 -15.05 14.80 -28.95
C HIS A 444 -16.30 15.66 -29.17
N ASP A 445 -16.71 16.46 -28.19
CA ASP A 445 -17.88 17.33 -28.27
C ASP A 445 -17.49 18.75 -28.71
N LYS A 446 -18.06 19.21 -29.83
CA LYS A 446 -17.86 20.57 -30.31
C LYS A 446 -18.50 21.62 -29.39
N GLN A 447 -19.54 21.24 -28.64
CA GLN A 447 -20.21 22.14 -27.72
C GLN A 447 -19.28 22.54 -26.57
N ASP A 448 -18.45 21.60 -26.08
CA ASP A 448 -17.43 21.88 -25.05
C ASP A 448 -16.43 22.92 -25.54
N ALA A 449 -15.91 22.74 -26.77
CA ALA A 449 -14.94 23.68 -27.35
C ALA A 449 -15.53 25.08 -27.54
N MET A 450 -16.81 25.17 -27.94
CA MET A 450 -17.51 26.44 -28.09
C MET A 450 -17.77 27.12 -26.75
N ALA A 451 -18.23 26.34 -25.75
CA ALA A 451 -18.54 26.85 -24.42
C ALA A 451 -17.28 27.36 -23.70
N LEU A 452 -16.13 26.72 -23.91
CA LEU A 452 -14.83 27.15 -23.39
C LEU A 452 -14.22 28.31 -24.18
N GLY A 453 -14.73 28.66 -25.38
CA GLY A 453 -14.13 29.66 -26.26
C GLY A 453 -12.76 29.23 -26.80
N GLY A 454 -12.49 27.94 -26.88
CA GLY A 454 -11.18 27.37 -27.23
C GLY A 454 -10.93 27.34 -28.76
N LYS A 455 -9.66 27.51 -29.15
CA LYS A 455 -9.21 27.23 -30.53
C LYS A 455 -9.25 25.73 -30.79
N ILE A 456 -9.79 25.30 -31.92
CA ILE A 456 -9.89 23.86 -32.26
C ILE A 456 -8.68 23.47 -33.11
N LEU A 457 -7.97 22.41 -32.68
CA LEU A 457 -6.92 21.72 -33.44
C LEU A 457 -7.39 20.31 -33.76
N ALA A 458 -7.53 20.00 -35.03
CA ALA A 458 -7.89 18.65 -35.49
C ALA A 458 -6.68 17.72 -35.46
N ILE A 459 -6.79 16.62 -34.74
CA ILE A 459 -5.78 15.54 -34.69
C ILE A 459 -6.26 14.37 -35.55
N SER A 460 -5.41 13.89 -36.45
CA SER A 460 -5.75 12.84 -37.43
C SER A 460 -4.57 11.89 -37.70
#